data_451b969d4def5098b27a55dd2b18609a
#
_entry.id   451b969d4def5098b27a55dd2b18609a
#
_cell.length_a   1.000
_cell.length_b   1.000
_cell.length_c   1.000
_cell.angle_alpha   90.00
_cell.angle_beta   90.00
_cell.angle_gamma   90.00
#
_symmetry.space_group_name_H-M   'P 1'
#
loop_
_entity.id
_entity.type
_entity.pdbx_description
1 polymer ?
#
loop_
_entity_poly.entity_id
_entity_poly.type
_entity_poly.pdbx_seq_one_letter_code
_entity_poly.pdbx_strand_id
1 'polypeptide(L)'
;VETLSQLTAAAAAAPQPVQTAAPALTPAGPAEMQLLMKALQLKESAMTFEAANVFQFDFAENFWFGQLEGESRAFIHVADNSEAADALFTKLLDELAYEHDHVRNTEDGVVLKHKFLGTFFMLSRNGHYLLGAENLTEENQGSGAIARLTKAAQP
;
A
#
# COMPACT_ATOMS: atom_id res chain seq x y z
N VAL A 1 -45.93 -10.71 -0.70
CA VAL A 1 -45.56 -10.29 -0.72
C VAL A 1 -44.61 -9.98 -1.09
N GLU A 2 -44.77 -9.83 -1.48
CA GLU A 2 -44.06 -9.32 -1.81
C GLU A 2 -43.25 -8.69 -1.52
N THR A 3 -43.35 -8.51 -1.30
CA THR A 3 -42.73 -7.76 -1.03
C THR A 3 -41.66 -7.88 -0.60
N LEU A 4 -41.76 -8.31 -0.18
CA LEU A 4 -40.83 -8.32 0.21
C LEU A 4 -39.76 -8.44 -0.31
N SER A 5 -39.77 -8.69 -0.63
CA SER A 5 -38.83 -8.69 -1.15
C SER A 5 -38.18 -7.86 -1.50
N GLN A 6 -38.49 -7.38 -1.49
CA GLN A 6 -37.91 -6.55 -1.72
C GLN A 6 -36.99 -6.27 -1.10
N LEU A 7 -37.14 -6.51 -0.60
CA LEU A 7 -36.37 -6.17 -0.07
C LEU A 7 -35.27 -6.62 -0.15
N THR A 8 -35.31 -7.05 0.06
CA THR A 8 -34.34 -7.43 0.07
C THR A 8 -33.56 -7.10 -0.68
N ALA A 9 -33.80 -7.05 -1.25
CA ALA A 9 -33.10 -6.65 -1.98
C ALA A 9 -32.31 -5.74 -1.66
N ALA A 10 -32.66 -5.57 -1.27
CA ALA A 10 -32.11 -4.68 -1.04
C ALA A 10 -30.93 -4.89 -0.60
N ALA A 11 -31.11 -5.34 -0.25
CA ALA A 11 -30.15 -5.30 0.26
C ALA A 11 -29.12 -5.48 -0.47
N ALA A 12 -29.32 -5.80 -0.83
CA ALA A 12 -28.39 -5.85 -1.26
C ALA A 12 -27.71 -5.07 -1.82
N ALA A 13 -27.92 -4.88 -1.70
CA ALA A 13 -27.32 -4.14 -2.04
C ALA A 13 -26.42 -3.67 -1.77
N ALA A 14 -26.59 -4.11 -1.46
CA ALA A 14 -25.91 -3.55 -1.22
C ALA A 14 -24.94 -3.50 -1.12
N PRO A 15 -24.88 -3.69 -1.01
CA PRO A 15 -24.00 -3.28 -0.83
C PRO A 15 -23.07 -3.12 -1.09
N GLN A 16 -22.82 -3.15 -0.96
CA GLN A 16 -22.20 -2.66 -1.03
C GLN A 16 -21.36 -2.34 -0.99
N PRO A 17 -21.27 -2.50 -1.01
CA PRO A 17 -20.56 -1.80 -0.90
C PRO A 17 -19.94 -1.32 -0.96
N VAL A 18 -19.79 -1.33 -0.72
CA VAL A 18 -19.45 -0.42 -0.61
C VAL A 18 -18.98 0.07 -0.84
N GLN A 19 -18.89 -0.06 -0.78
CA GLN A 19 -18.64 0.79 -0.95
C GLN A 19 -18.18 1.41 -0.91
N THR A 20 -18.20 1.43 -0.87
CA THR A 20 -17.94 2.33 -0.82
C THR A 20 -17.39 2.95 -0.87
N ALA A 21 -17.18 2.84 -0.59
CA ALA A 21 -16.80 3.71 -0.57
C ALA A 21 -16.29 3.98 -1.15
N ALA A 22 -16.15 3.54 -1.32
CA ALA A 22 -15.65 3.90 -1.89
C ALA A 22 -15.61 4.48 -2.59
N PRO A 23 -15.97 4.66 -2.55
CA PRO A 23 -15.99 5.50 -3.45
C PRO A 23 -15.16 6.36 -3.67
N ALA A 24 -15.18 6.49 -2.81
CA ALA A 24 -14.53 7.59 -3.20
C ALA A 24 -13.92 7.25 -4.39
N LEU A 25 -14.48 6.40 -4.88
CA LEU A 25 -13.94 5.98 -6.09
C LEU A 25 -14.55 6.79 -7.15
N THR A 26 -13.76 7.67 -7.67
CA THR A 26 -14.06 8.24 -8.95
C THR A 26 -13.79 7.16 -9.97
N PRO A 27 -14.22 7.31 -11.18
CA PRO A 27 -13.88 6.34 -12.22
C PRO A 27 -12.38 6.16 -12.38
N ALA A 28 -11.61 7.21 -12.12
CA ALA A 28 -10.17 7.13 -12.21
C ALA A 28 -9.53 6.63 -10.92
N GLY A 29 -10.31 6.59 -9.81
CA GLY A 29 -9.81 6.21 -8.51
C GLY A 29 -9.02 7.31 -7.83
N PRO A 30 -8.63 7.09 -6.59
CA PRO A 30 -7.81 8.07 -5.87
C PRO A 30 -6.46 8.27 -6.54
N ALA A 31 -5.86 9.42 -6.27
CA ALA A 31 -4.60 9.77 -6.88
C ALA A 31 -3.50 8.76 -6.57
N GLU A 32 -3.50 8.23 -5.35
CA GLU A 32 -2.50 7.24 -4.95
C GLU A 32 -2.60 5.96 -5.77
N MET A 33 -3.83 5.51 -5.99
CA MET A 33 -4.04 4.31 -6.80
C MET A 33 -3.58 4.55 -8.23
N GLN A 34 -3.92 5.70 -8.78
CA GLN A 34 -3.51 6.06 -10.13
C GLN A 34 -1.99 6.12 -10.26
N LEU A 35 -1.33 6.65 -9.23
CA LEU A 35 0.11 6.74 -9.23
C LEU A 35 0.73 5.36 -9.29
N LEU A 36 0.24 4.42 -8.46
CA LEU A 36 0.73 3.04 -8.47
C LEU A 36 0.51 2.39 -9.83
N MET A 37 -0.70 2.50 -10.34
CA MET A 37 -1.05 1.86 -11.60
C MET A 37 -0.17 2.36 -12.74
N LYS A 38 0.01 3.67 -12.79
CA LYS A 38 0.75 4.28 -13.88
C LYS A 38 2.25 4.00 -13.76
N ALA A 39 2.80 4.16 -12.57
CA ALA A 39 4.23 3.99 -12.37
C ALA A 39 4.67 2.55 -12.62
N LEU A 40 3.84 1.58 -12.21
CA LEU A 40 4.20 0.17 -12.28
C LEU A 40 3.48 -0.55 -13.40
N GLN A 41 2.67 0.16 -14.18
CA GLN A 41 1.93 -0.41 -15.31
C GLN A 41 1.04 -1.56 -14.88
N LEU A 42 0.29 -1.33 -13.80
CA LEU A 42 -0.59 -2.33 -13.23
C LEU A 42 -2.03 -2.07 -13.67
N LYS A 43 -2.82 -3.15 -13.71
CA LYS A 43 -4.23 -3.06 -13.99
C LYS A 43 -4.98 -2.75 -12.70
N GLU A 44 -6.18 -2.20 -12.84
CA GLU A 44 -7.00 -1.89 -11.69
C GLU A 44 -7.26 -3.14 -10.84
N SER A 45 -7.40 -4.30 -11.48
CA SER A 45 -7.65 -5.55 -10.76
C SER A 45 -6.48 -5.97 -9.87
N ALA A 46 -5.29 -5.39 -10.08
CA ALA A 46 -4.13 -5.69 -9.25
C ALA A 46 -4.06 -4.80 -8.02
N MET A 47 -4.99 -3.85 -7.87
CA MET A 47 -4.94 -2.86 -6.80
C MET A 47 -5.79 -3.29 -5.62
N THR A 48 -5.31 -3.00 -4.41
CA THR A 48 -6.02 -3.26 -3.16
C THR A 48 -5.83 -2.07 -2.24
N PHE A 49 -6.91 -1.67 -1.56
CA PHE A 49 -6.85 -0.60 -0.57
C PHE A 49 -7.06 -1.19 0.81
N GLU A 50 -6.16 -0.89 1.74
CA GLU A 50 -6.30 -1.31 3.12
C GLU A 50 -6.48 -0.08 3.99
N ALA A 51 -7.67 0.03 4.56
CA ALA A 51 -8.04 1.22 5.32
C ALA A 51 -7.46 1.23 6.73
N ALA A 52 -7.22 0.06 7.32
CA ALA A 52 -6.80 -0.02 8.70
C ALA A 52 -5.97 -1.28 8.92
N ASN A 53 -5.17 -1.26 9.98
CA ASN A 53 -4.36 -2.41 10.40
C ASN A 53 -3.43 -2.91 9.30
N VAL A 54 -2.86 -1.99 8.57
CA VAL A 54 -1.94 -2.32 7.49
C VAL A 54 -0.70 -2.96 8.11
N PHE A 55 -0.20 -4.02 7.49
CA PHE A 55 0.91 -4.82 8.02
C PHE A 55 0.61 -5.36 9.43
N GLN A 56 -0.70 -5.43 9.78
CA GLN A 56 -1.18 -5.87 11.09
C GLN A 56 -0.83 -4.90 12.23
N PHE A 57 -0.56 -3.65 11.89
CA PHE A 57 -0.28 -2.60 12.88
C PHE A 57 -1.49 -1.69 13.00
N ASP A 58 -1.94 -1.45 14.23
CA ASP A 58 -3.14 -0.65 14.46
C ASP A 58 -2.95 0.83 14.15
N PHE A 59 -1.72 1.28 13.99
CA PHE A 59 -1.42 2.68 13.67
C PHE A 59 -1.22 2.92 12.18
N ALA A 60 -1.24 1.89 11.35
CA ALA A 60 -1.01 2.01 9.92
C ALA A 60 -2.34 1.92 9.17
N GLU A 61 -2.67 2.97 8.43
CA GLU A 61 -3.97 3.11 7.78
C GLU A 61 -3.81 3.70 6.40
N ASN A 62 -4.78 3.37 5.54
CA ASN A 62 -4.96 4.03 4.24
C ASN A 62 -3.78 3.84 3.30
N PHE A 63 -3.45 2.60 3.07
CA PHE A 63 -2.43 2.23 2.09
C PHE A 63 -3.06 1.64 0.85
N TRP A 64 -2.52 2.00 -0.30
CA TRP A 64 -2.84 1.34 -1.57
C TRP A 64 -1.73 0.34 -1.90
N PHE A 65 -2.13 -0.83 -2.34
CA PHE A 65 -1.20 -1.90 -2.73
C PHE A 65 -1.40 -2.27 -4.19
N GLY A 66 -0.31 -2.54 -4.88
CA GLY A 66 -0.34 -3.06 -6.24
C GLY A 66 0.37 -4.40 -6.28
N GLN A 67 -0.31 -5.42 -6.81
CA GLN A 67 0.24 -6.76 -6.89
C GLN A 67 1.37 -6.79 -7.91
N LEU A 68 2.51 -7.26 -7.48
CA LEU A 68 3.66 -7.48 -8.35
C LEU A 68 3.73 -8.96 -8.70
N GLU A 69 4.90 -9.40 -9.12
CA GLU A 69 5.09 -10.79 -9.48
C GLU A 69 5.05 -11.67 -8.23
N GLY A 70 4.38 -12.82 -8.33
CA GLY A 70 4.27 -13.74 -7.20
C GLY A 70 3.42 -13.12 -6.10
N GLU A 71 3.91 -13.17 -4.86
CA GLU A 71 3.19 -12.64 -3.71
C GLU A 71 3.69 -11.27 -3.31
N SER A 72 4.59 -10.69 -4.06
CA SER A 72 5.11 -9.38 -3.71
C SER A 72 4.12 -8.28 -4.08
N ARG A 73 4.13 -7.22 -3.30
CA ARG A 73 3.26 -6.07 -3.50
C ARG A 73 4.05 -4.79 -3.29
N ALA A 74 3.78 -3.81 -4.14
CA ALA A 74 4.26 -2.45 -3.91
C ALA A 74 3.15 -1.68 -3.20
N PHE A 75 3.53 -0.65 -2.44
CA PHE A 75 2.53 0.11 -1.71
C PHE A 75 2.87 1.59 -1.68
N ILE A 76 1.84 2.39 -1.41
CA ILE A 76 1.96 3.83 -1.27
C ILE A 76 0.98 4.31 -0.21
N HIS A 77 1.44 5.28 0.58
CA HIS A 77 0.62 5.96 1.58
C HIS A 77 0.92 7.45 1.47
N VAL A 78 -0.11 8.26 1.52
CA VAL A 78 0.03 9.72 1.48
C VAL A 78 -0.29 10.26 2.85
N ALA A 79 0.73 10.83 3.51
CA ALA A 79 0.55 11.45 4.81
C ALA A 79 0.12 12.90 4.64
N ASP A 80 -0.32 13.51 5.73
CA ASP A 80 -0.79 14.91 5.69
C ASP A 80 0.34 15.87 5.35
N ASN A 81 1.56 15.54 5.79
CA ASN A 81 2.73 16.36 5.51
C ASN A 81 3.98 15.49 5.69
N SER A 82 5.13 16.07 5.43
CA SER A 82 6.38 15.31 5.50
C SER A 82 6.72 14.87 6.91
N GLU A 83 6.33 15.67 7.92
CA GLU A 83 6.56 15.31 9.31
C GLU A 83 5.76 14.08 9.71
N ALA A 84 4.50 14.02 9.25
CA ALA A 84 3.66 12.86 9.51
C ALA A 84 4.21 11.62 8.80
N ALA A 85 4.73 11.79 7.61
CA ALA A 85 5.36 10.68 6.88
C ALA A 85 6.59 10.18 7.62
N ASP A 86 7.42 11.10 8.12
CA ASP A 86 8.61 10.74 8.88
C ASP A 86 8.25 9.97 10.16
N ALA A 87 7.21 10.43 10.86
CA ALA A 87 6.78 9.79 12.09
C ALA A 87 6.29 8.39 11.84
N LEU A 88 5.51 8.21 10.78
CA LEU A 88 5.00 6.88 10.43
C LEU A 88 6.13 5.98 9.97
N PHE A 89 7.07 6.51 9.19
CA PHE A 89 8.24 5.76 8.74
C PHE A 89 9.01 5.21 9.95
N THR A 90 9.30 6.07 10.93
CA THR A 90 10.04 5.66 12.12
C THR A 90 9.29 4.60 12.90
N LYS A 91 7.98 4.79 13.06
CA LYS A 91 7.19 3.85 13.83
C LYS A 91 7.10 2.48 13.14
N LEU A 92 6.97 2.48 11.83
CA LEU A 92 6.97 1.24 11.07
C LEU A 92 8.31 0.51 11.22
N LEU A 93 9.42 1.24 11.15
CA LEU A 93 10.73 0.63 11.31
C LEU A 93 10.88 -0.02 12.67
N ASP A 94 10.44 0.69 13.72
CA ASP A 94 10.54 0.17 15.08
C ASP A 94 9.79 -1.15 15.22
N GLU A 95 8.59 -1.22 14.65
CA GLU A 95 7.78 -2.42 14.75
C GLU A 95 8.26 -3.53 13.84
N LEU A 96 8.69 -3.18 12.63
CA LEU A 96 9.18 -4.19 11.70
C LEU A 96 10.47 -4.84 12.18
N ALA A 97 11.24 -4.14 13.02
CA ALA A 97 12.52 -4.66 13.51
C ALA A 97 12.34 -5.93 14.36
N TYR A 98 11.16 -6.17 14.89
CA TYR A 98 10.94 -7.39 15.69
C TYR A 98 11.04 -8.65 14.83
N GLU A 99 10.67 -8.56 13.55
CA GLU A 99 10.69 -9.74 12.69
C GLU A 99 11.61 -9.59 11.48
N HIS A 100 12.34 -8.49 11.41
CA HIS A 100 13.21 -8.22 10.26
C HIS A 100 14.59 -7.80 10.72
N ASP A 101 15.58 -8.19 9.94
CA ASP A 101 16.94 -7.69 10.10
C ASP A 101 17.15 -6.54 9.15
N HIS A 102 17.92 -5.57 9.59
CA HIS A 102 18.31 -4.44 8.74
C HIS A 102 19.39 -4.91 7.78
N VAL A 103 19.14 -4.75 6.48
CA VAL A 103 20.11 -5.13 5.45
C VAL A 103 21.01 -3.94 5.11
N ARG A 104 20.38 -2.83 4.75
CA ARG A 104 21.13 -1.61 4.45
C ARG A 104 20.17 -0.43 4.34
N ASN A 105 20.73 0.78 4.39
CA ASN A 105 19.99 1.99 4.08
C ASN A 105 20.05 2.24 2.58
N THR A 106 18.97 2.83 2.06
CA THR A 106 18.96 3.37 0.70
C THR A 106 18.97 4.89 0.80
N GLU A 107 18.94 5.56 -0.33
CA GLU A 107 18.95 7.02 -0.34
C GLU A 107 17.80 7.59 0.48
N ASP A 108 16.60 7.02 0.32
CA ASP A 108 15.39 7.56 0.93
C ASP A 108 14.75 6.61 1.92
N GLY A 109 15.41 5.50 2.25
CA GLY A 109 14.77 4.53 3.13
C GLY A 109 15.67 3.39 3.54
N VAL A 110 15.09 2.21 3.66
CA VAL A 110 15.79 1.02 4.17
C VAL A 110 15.37 -0.24 3.42
N VAL A 111 16.24 -1.24 3.48
CA VAL A 111 15.94 -2.59 3.05
C VAL A 111 16.02 -3.50 4.27
N LEU A 112 14.97 -4.26 4.50
CA LEU A 112 14.88 -5.19 5.62
C LEU A 112 14.70 -6.61 5.06
N LYS A 113 15.08 -7.60 5.87
CA LYS A 113 14.91 -9.01 5.50
C LYS A 113 14.21 -9.73 6.62
N HIS A 114 13.12 -10.41 6.30
CA HIS A 114 12.35 -11.16 7.30
C HIS A 114 13.21 -12.29 7.86
N LYS A 115 13.26 -12.38 9.19
CA LYS A 115 14.15 -13.32 9.88
C LYS A 115 13.84 -14.77 9.58
N PHE A 116 12.58 -15.08 9.35
CA PHE A 116 12.14 -16.46 9.19
C PHE A 116 11.77 -16.80 7.75
N LEU A 117 11.18 -15.87 7.03
CA LEU A 117 10.72 -16.12 5.68
C LEU A 117 11.78 -15.84 4.63
N GLY A 118 12.76 -15.02 4.97
CA GLY A 118 13.82 -14.68 4.02
C GLY A 118 13.41 -13.71 2.93
N THR A 119 12.19 -13.20 2.99
CA THR A 119 11.73 -12.22 2.02
C THR A 119 12.20 -10.81 2.41
N PHE A 120 12.19 -9.91 1.45
CA PHE A 120 12.64 -8.54 1.69
C PHE A 120 11.46 -7.59 1.82
N PHE A 121 11.66 -6.57 2.62
CA PHE A 121 10.71 -5.48 2.81
C PHE A 121 11.47 -4.18 2.60
N MET A 122 10.99 -3.35 1.70
CA MET A 122 11.65 -2.09 1.40
C MET A 122 10.70 -0.96 1.74
N LEU A 123 11.20 0.04 2.45
CA LEU A 123 10.40 1.18 2.88
C LEU A 123 11.17 2.45 2.59
N SER A 124 10.53 3.39 1.91
CA SER A 124 11.12 4.66 1.53
C SER A 124 10.15 5.79 1.78
N ARG A 125 10.66 6.98 1.94
CA ARG A 125 9.82 8.18 1.99
C ARG A 125 10.28 9.17 0.95
N ASN A 126 9.30 9.94 0.49
CA ASN A 126 9.54 10.97 -0.50
C ASN A 126 8.56 12.09 -0.22
N GLY A 127 9.02 13.13 0.49
CA GLY A 127 8.14 14.20 0.93
C GLY A 127 7.11 13.66 1.89
N HIS A 128 5.84 13.78 1.55
CA HIS A 128 4.75 13.27 2.39
C HIS A 128 4.27 11.88 1.96
N TYR A 129 4.99 11.24 1.05
CA TYR A 129 4.67 9.87 0.60
C TYR A 129 5.50 8.85 1.34
N LEU A 130 4.88 7.73 1.68
CA LEU A 130 5.59 6.51 2.06
C LEU A 130 5.40 5.53 0.92
N LEU A 131 6.49 4.97 0.47
CA LEU A 131 6.52 4.05 -0.67
C LEU A 131 7.26 2.80 -0.26
N GLY A 132 6.91 1.68 -0.86
CA GLY A 132 7.68 0.50 -0.58
C GLY A 132 7.18 -0.73 -1.29
N ALA A 133 7.73 -1.87 -0.88
CA ALA A 133 7.34 -3.16 -1.40
C ALA A 133 7.59 -4.22 -0.35
N GLU A 134 6.77 -5.26 -0.35
CA GLU A 134 6.85 -6.32 0.64
C GLU A 134 6.82 -7.70 -0.03
N ASN A 135 7.23 -8.70 0.72
CA ASN A 135 7.23 -10.10 0.28
C ASN A 135 8.06 -10.31 -0.99
N LEU A 136 9.16 -9.58 -1.07
CA LEU A 136 10.05 -9.67 -2.22
C LEU A 136 10.98 -10.86 -2.06
N THR A 137 11.14 -11.63 -3.13
CA THR A 137 12.10 -12.74 -3.12
C THR A 137 13.51 -12.25 -3.42
N GLU A 138 13.62 -11.13 -4.14
CA GLU A 138 14.91 -10.51 -4.45
C GLU A 138 14.81 -9.01 -4.29
N GLU A 139 15.92 -8.39 -3.89
CA GLU A 139 15.94 -6.96 -3.66
C GLU A 139 15.66 -6.14 -4.91
N ASN A 140 16.15 -6.59 -6.06
CA ASN A 140 16.00 -5.79 -7.27
C ASN A 140 14.56 -5.69 -7.75
N GLN A 141 13.69 -6.61 -7.33
CA GLN A 141 12.26 -6.48 -7.63
C GLN A 141 11.69 -5.21 -6.99
N GLY A 142 12.06 -4.98 -5.74
CA GLY A 142 11.58 -3.81 -5.01
C GLY A 142 12.28 -2.53 -5.42
N SER A 143 13.60 -2.61 -5.66
CA SER A 143 14.35 -1.41 -6.03
C SER A 143 13.81 -0.78 -7.29
N GLY A 144 13.48 -1.61 -8.29
CA GLY A 144 12.91 -1.12 -9.53
C GLY A 144 11.55 -0.47 -9.33
N ALA A 145 10.70 -1.13 -8.53
CA ALA A 145 9.36 -0.59 -8.27
C ALA A 145 9.45 0.74 -7.52
N ILE A 146 10.29 0.79 -6.49
CA ILE A 146 10.44 2.01 -5.68
C ILE A 146 11.01 3.15 -6.51
N ALA A 147 11.97 2.87 -7.38
CA ALA A 147 12.54 3.90 -8.23
C ALA A 147 11.47 4.53 -9.14
N ARG A 148 10.61 3.70 -9.71
CA ARG A 148 9.52 4.20 -10.55
C ARG A 148 8.51 4.99 -9.74
N LEU A 149 8.17 4.50 -8.55
CA LEU A 149 7.22 5.21 -7.68
C LEU A 149 7.79 6.54 -7.22
N THR A 150 9.05 6.56 -6.84
CA THR A 150 9.70 7.79 -6.39
C THR A 150 9.69 8.84 -7.50
N LYS A 151 10.00 8.42 -8.71
CA LYS A 151 10.00 9.32 -9.85
C LYS A 151 8.61 9.85 -10.13
N ALA A 152 7.60 8.96 -10.07
CA ALA A 152 6.23 9.35 -10.35
C ALA A 152 5.66 10.26 -9.27
N ALA A 153 6.12 10.11 -8.03
CA ALA A 153 5.62 10.90 -6.89
C ALA A 153 6.30 12.26 -6.76
N GLN A 154 7.28 12.56 -7.59
CA GLN A 154 7.93 13.87 -7.54
C GLN A 154 6.97 14.95 -8.02
N PRO A 155 6.94 16.09 -7.35
CA PRO A 155 6.07 17.19 -7.73
C PRO A 155 6.46 17.80 -9.09
#